data_e49f05b7cc65d596e84af7177324e745
#
_entry.id   e49f05b7cc65d596e84af7177324e745
#
_cell.length_a   1.000
_cell.length_b   1.000
_cell.length_c   1.000
_cell.angle_alpha   90.00
_cell.angle_beta   90.00
_cell.angle_gamma   90.00
#
_symmetry.space_group_name_H-M   'P 1'
#
loop_
_entity.id
_entity.type
_entity.pdbx_description
1 polymer ?
#
loop_
_entity_poly.entity_id
_entity_poly.type
_entity_poly.pdbx_seq_one_letter_code
_entity_poly.pdbx_strand_id
1 'polypeptide(L)'
;MSEAAHLVQYIVVPYRAAAEGVAPGEIRPASSEFGAIRIANSMASKFAGVAAYEVLVDKETGDMQSPRILAQIGTVPALDD
;
A
#
# COMPACT_ATOMS: atom_id res chain seq x y z
N MET A 1 21.34 21.35 -3.54
CA MET A 1 20.68 21.14 -3.11
C MET A 1 20.20 20.04 -3.17
N SER A 2 19.84 19.60 -2.53
CA SER A 2 19.52 18.52 -2.60
C SER A 2 18.37 18.33 -2.90
N GLU A 3 18.03 17.83 -3.51
CA GLU A 3 16.96 17.56 -3.77
C GLU A 3 16.51 16.52 -3.18
N ALA A 4 15.41 16.25 -3.10
CA ALA A 4 14.83 15.25 -2.45
C ALA A 4 15.31 13.97 -2.91
N ALA A 5 15.79 13.17 -2.06
CA ALA A 5 16.19 11.84 -2.40
C ALA A 5 15.02 10.87 -2.38
N HIS A 6 13.79 11.37 -2.29
CA HIS A 6 12.61 10.52 -2.15
C HIS A 6 11.58 10.86 -3.20
N LEU A 7 10.84 9.84 -3.60
CA LEU A 7 9.69 10.00 -4.48
C LEU A 7 8.45 9.56 -3.73
N VAL A 8 7.36 10.24 -3.97
CA VAL A 8 6.07 9.82 -3.43
C VAL A 8 5.50 8.77 -4.37
N GLN A 9 5.09 7.64 -3.81
CA GLN A 9 4.48 6.58 -4.58
C GLN A 9 3.19 6.16 -3.92
N TYR A 10 2.27 5.68 -4.73
CA TYR A 10 0.99 5.18 -4.23
C TYR A 10 0.92 3.71 -4.55
N ILE A 11 0.60 2.89 -3.56
CA ILE A 11 0.55 1.45 -3.74
C ILE A 11 -0.71 0.88 -3.14
N VAL A 12 -1.14 -0.25 -3.67
CA VAL A 12 -2.28 -0.98 -3.15
C VAL A 12 -1.78 -2.38 -2.81
N VAL A 13 -2.03 -2.80 -1.58
CA VAL A 13 -1.57 -4.09 -1.09
C VAL A 13 -2.79 -4.95 -0.79
N PRO A 14 -3.00 -6.05 -1.52
CA PRO A 14 -4.05 -6.98 -1.17
C PRO A 14 -3.56 -7.96 -0.12
N TYR A 15 -4.45 -8.40 0.73
CA TYR A 15 -4.13 -9.37 1.77
C TYR A 15 -5.02 -10.59 1.62
N ARG A 16 -4.41 -11.76 1.62
CA ARG A 16 -5.14 -13.02 1.52
C ARG A 16 -5.22 -13.67 2.87
N ALA A 17 -6.25 -14.46 3.08
CA ALA A 17 -6.36 -15.22 4.31
C ALA A 17 -5.19 -16.18 4.41
N ALA A 18 -4.62 -16.31 5.58
CA ALA A 18 -3.51 -17.20 5.84
C ALA A 18 -3.79 -17.92 7.16
N ALA A 19 -2.93 -18.89 7.49
CA ALA A 19 -3.16 -19.72 8.66
C ALA A 19 -3.29 -18.90 9.94
N GLU A 20 -2.55 -17.82 10.03
CA GLU A 20 -2.56 -17.02 11.24
C GLU A 20 -2.93 -15.59 10.93
N GLY A 21 -3.98 -15.34 10.21
CA GLY A 21 -4.41 -14.00 9.90
C GLY A 21 -4.42 -13.76 8.41
N VAL A 22 -3.68 -12.76 7.96
CA VAL A 22 -3.61 -12.44 6.55
C VAL A 22 -2.15 -12.25 6.16
N ALA A 23 -1.89 -12.46 4.88
CA ALA A 23 -0.55 -12.26 4.32
C ALA A 23 -0.66 -11.38 3.08
N PRO A 24 0.34 -10.54 2.83
CA PRO A 24 0.28 -9.64 1.67
C PRO A 24 0.42 -10.42 0.37
N GLY A 25 -0.30 -9.98 -0.63
CA GLY A 25 -0.14 -10.49 -1.98
C GLY A 25 0.67 -9.54 -2.82
N GLU A 26 0.41 -9.54 -4.11
CA GLU A 26 1.19 -8.74 -5.03
C GLU A 26 0.82 -7.28 -4.93
N ILE A 27 1.80 -6.44 -4.70
CA ILE A 27 1.58 -5.00 -4.59
C ILE A 27 1.28 -4.42 -5.95
N ARG A 28 0.29 -3.55 -6.02
CA ARG A 28 -0.09 -2.87 -7.24
C ARG A 28 0.25 -1.40 -7.13
N PRO A 29 0.98 -0.84 -8.09
CA PRO A 29 1.24 0.60 -8.07
C PRO A 29 0.04 1.37 -8.59
N ALA A 30 -0.07 2.62 -8.18
CA ALA A 30 -1.09 3.52 -8.66
C ALA A 30 -0.43 4.87 -8.98
N SER A 31 -1.07 5.64 -9.83
CA SER A 31 -0.47 6.90 -10.25
C SER A 31 -0.90 8.07 -9.39
N SER A 32 -1.88 7.90 -8.54
CA SER A 32 -2.36 8.98 -7.70
C SER A 32 -3.04 8.41 -6.47
N GLU A 33 -3.27 9.26 -5.49
CA GLU A 33 -4.00 8.88 -4.30
C GLU A 33 -5.39 8.37 -4.66
N PHE A 34 -6.10 9.11 -5.51
CA PHE A 34 -7.44 8.74 -5.89
C PHE A 34 -7.43 7.43 -6.67
N GLY A 35 -6.44 7.24 -7.55
CA GLY A 35 -6.30 5.99 -8.27
C GLY A 35 -6.06 4.82 -7.36
N ALA A 36 -5.24 5.00 -6.32
CA ALA A 36 -4.98 3.93 -5.37
C ALA A 36 -6.26 3.53 -4.65
N ILE A 37 -7.05 4.51 -4.23
CA ILE A 37 -8.30 4.22 -3.55
C ILE A 37 -9.26 3.48 -4.46
N ARG A 38 -9.33 3.87 -5.74
CA ARG A 38 -10.20 3.19 -6.69
C ARG A 38 -9.77 1.74 -6.91
N ILE A 39 -8.48 1.50 -7.04
CA ILE A 39 -7.98 0.14 -7.22
C ILE A 39 -8.31 -0.69 -5.99
N ALA A 40 -8.10 -0.13 -4.80
CA ALA A 40 -8.40 -0.85 -3.56
C ALA A 40 -9.86 -1.25 -3.51
N ASN A 41 -10.75 -0.33 -3.87
CA ASN A 41 -12.18 -0.63 -3.86
C ASN A 41 -12.53 -1.72 -4.88
N SER A 42 -11.89 -1.71 -6.03
CA SER A 42 -12.20 -2.70 -7.05
C SER A 42 -11.69 -4.09 -6.68
N MET A 43 -10.67 -4.15 -5.82
CA MET A 43 -10.10 -5.43 -5.41
C MET A 43 -10.74 -5.99 -4.14
N ALA A 44 -11.55 -5.18 -3.47
CA ALA A 44 -12.01 -5.52 -2.12
C ALA A 44 -12.80 -6.82 -2.07
N SER A 45 -13.53 -7.15 -3.12
CA SER A 45 -14.36 -8.36 -3.10
C SER A 45 -13.56 -9.63 -3.35
N LYS A 46 -12.29 -9.50 -3.76
CA LYS A 46 -11.49 -10.66 -4.14
C LYS A 46 -10.46 -11.05 -3.09
N PHE A 47 -10.30 -10.27 -2.05
CA PHE A 47 -9.27 -10.51 -1.05
C PHE A 47 -9.85 -10.38 0.33
N ALA A 48 -9.17 -10.94 1.31
CA ALA A 48 -9.58 -10.81 2.70
C ALA A 48 -9.51 -9.36 3.15
N GLY A 49 -8.54 -8.62 2.62
CA GLY A 49 -8.44 -7.20 2.89
C GLY A 49 -7.62 -6.53 1.83
N VAL A 50 -7.73 -5.22 1.73
CA VAL A 50 -6.95 -4.43 0.79
C VAL A 50 -6.64 -3.11 1.46
N ALA A 51 -5.42 -2.63 1.30
CA ALA A 51 -5.04 -1.33 1.82
C ALA A 51 -4.35 -0.52 0.74
N ALA A 52 -4.58 0.78 0.74
CA ALA A 52 -3.89 1.69 -0.17
C ALA A 52 -3.03 2.61 0.68
N TYR A 53 -1.81 2.83 0.23
CA TYR A 53 -0.84 3.64 0.97
C TYR A 53 -0.15 4.63 0.08
N GLU A 54 0.24 5.75 0.69
CA GLU A 54 1.18 6.67 0.09
C GLU A 54 2.51 6.44 0.80
N VAL A 55 3.56 6.22 0.06
CA VAL A 55 4.87 5.93 0.67
C VAL A 55 5.92 6.81 0.05
N LEU A 56 6.98 7.06 0.81
CA LEU A 56 8.15 7.73 0.29
C LEU A 56 9.16 6.66 -0.09
N VAL A 57 9.66 6.73 -1.30
CA VAL A 57 10.62 5.76 -1.80
C VAL A 57 11.97 6.43 -1.93
N ASP A 58 12.98 5.85 -1.28
CA ASP A 58 14.34 6.36 -1.40
C ASP A 58 14.83 6.02 -2.80
N LYS A 59 15.27 7.04 -3.54
CA LYS A 59 15.67 6.83 -4.92
C LYS A 59 16.90 5.97 -5.06
N GLU A 60 17.74 5.93 -4.05
CA GLU A 60 18.97 5.19 -4.16
C GLU A 60 18.82 3.74 -3.74
N THR A 61 18.06 3.48 -2.70
CA THR A 61 17.94 2.13 -2.16
C THR A 61 16.64 1.45 -2.51
N GLY A 62 15.63 2.21 -2.90
CA GLY A 62 14.31 1.65 -3.14
C GLY A 62 13.51 1.39 -1.89
N ASP A 63 14.03 1.74 -0.72
CA ASP A 63 13.29 1.53 0.51
C ASP A 63 12.04 2.39 0.58
N MET A 64 10.98 1.83 1.10
CA MET A 64 9.73 2.56 1.31
C MET A 64 9.66 3.00 2.75
N GLN A 65 9.32 4.26 2.94
CA GLN A 65 9.29 4.87 4.27
C GLN A 65 8.01 5.63 4.46
N SER A 66 7.69 5.87 5.71
CA SER A 66 6.61 6.78 6.11
C SER A 66 5.30 6.48 5.43
N PRO A 67 4.81 5.24 5.52
CA PRO A 67 3.55 4.93 4.87
C PRO A 67 2.39 5.67 5.51
N ARG A 68 1.52 6.21 4.67
CA ARG A 68 0.31 6.89 5.12
C ARG A 68 -0.86 6.11 4.55
N ILE A 69 -1.78 5.72 5.41
CA ILE A 69 -2.92 4.92 4.97
C ILE A 69 -3.91 5.80 4.25
N LEU A 70 -4.25 5.42 3.04
CA LEU A 70 -5.25 6.14 2.26
C LEU A 70 -6.60 5.45 2.33
N ALA A 71 -6.60 4.13 2.42
CA ALA A 71 -7.84 3.37 2.52
C ALA A 71 -7.53 2.00 3.10
N GLN A 72 -8.46 1.46 3.86
CA GLN A 72 -8.38 0.10 4.38
C GLN A 72 -9.73 -0.52 4.23
N ILE A 73 -9.80 -1.71 3.67
CA ILE A 73 -11.03 -2.42 3.44
C ILE A 73 -10.83 -3.85 3.90
N GLY A 74 -11.73 -4.35 4.73
CA GLY A 74 -11.63 -5.73 5.21
C GLY A 74 -10.56 -5.91 6.25
N THR A 75 -9.93 -7.08 6.26
CA THR A 75 -8.94 -7.43 7.27
C THR A 75 -7.56 -7.02 6.81
N VAL A 76 -7.00 -6.02 7.46
CA VAL A 76 -5.69 -5.47 7.09
C VAL A 76 -4.84 -5.41 8.36
N PRO A 77 -3.59 -5.90 8.31
CA PRO A 77 -2.74 -5.83 9.50
C PRO A 77 -2.43 -4.40 9.86
N ALA A 78 -2.25 -4.15 11.15
CA ALA A 78 -1.89 -2.82 11.61
C ALA A 78 -0.48 -2.47 11.14
N LEU A 79 -0.28 -1.20 10.86
CA LEU A 79 1.06 -0.74 10.60
C LEU A 79 1.71 -0.43 11.91
N ASP A 80 2.54 -1.32 12.40
CA ASP A 80 3.08 -1.11 13.61
C ASP A 80 4.28 -0.64 13.63
N ASP A 81 4.76 -0.04 14.44
CA ASP A 81 5.92 0.39 14.55
C ASP A 81 6.69 -0.16 15.27
#